data_7acf6ea05e6466d1d189e757c65394ab
#
_entry.id   7acf6ea05e6466d1d189e757c65394ab
#
_cell.length_a   1.000
_cell.length_b   1.000
_cell.length_c   1.000
_cell.angle_alpha   90.00
_cell.angle_beta   90.00
_cell.angle_gamma   90.00
#
_symmetry.space_group_name_H-M   'P 1'
#
loop_
_entity.id
_entity.type
_entity.pdbx_description
1 polymer ?
#
loop_
_entity_poly.entity_id
_entity_poly.type
_entity_poly.pdbx_seq_one_letter_code
_entity_poly.pdbx_strand_id
1 'polypeptide(L)'
;MPEPKSAANENEISRDRLAELLNEDLSREYQAIIAYVVYSQVLSGAEYMDIAAQLEIHAKQELDHALIISRQIDYLGKMPAVTPKPVRTSKSPKDMLRFDLDNENETIRNYRDRIRQCEALGEFAMAEQIRQILMQEQDHQIDLATALGIEVPDLSAGPHTRALRARR
;
A
#
# COMPACT_ATOMS: atom_id res chain seq x y z
N MET A 1 23.64 -35.58 26.61
CA MET A 1 23.08 -35.57 25.24
C MET A 1 22.47 -34.20 25.00
N PRO A 2 22.97 -33.33 24.13
CA PRO A 2 22.28 -32.11 23.80
C PRO A 2 21.09 -32.42 22.88
N GLU A 3 19.91 -31.86 23.22
CA GLU A 3 18.73 -31.97 22.38
C GLU A 3 18.99 -31.35 21.01
N PRO A 4 18.44 -31.90 19.93
CA PRO A 4 18.58 -31.30 18.60
C PRO A 4 17.80 -29.99 18.57
N LYS A 5 18.48 -28.88 18.29
CA LYS A 5 17.83 -27.62 17.90
C LYS A 5 16.93 -27.90 16.69
N SER A 6 15.62 -27.75 16.90
CA SER A 6 14.63 -27.79 15.84
C SER A 6 15.10 -26.85 14.71
N ALA A 7 15.26 -27.40 13.52
CA ALA A 7 15.49 -26.60 12.34
C ALA A 7 14.29 -25.65 12.18
N ALA A 8 14.53 -24.36 12.36
CA ALA A 8 13.53 -23.34 12.08
C ALA A 8 13.10 -23.51 10.61
N ASN A 9 11.81 -23.65 10.39
CA ASN A 9 11.23 -23.68 9.04
C ASN A 9 11.62 -22.36 8.36
N GLU A 10 12.41 -22.40 7.31
CA GLU A 10 12.88 -21.23 6.55
C GLU A 10 11.72 -20.40 5.91
N ASN A 11 10.46 -20.83 6.10
CA ASN A 11 9.24 -20.19 5.61
C ASN A 11 8.43 -19.47 6.71
N GLU A 12 8.90 -19.41 7.95
CA GLU A 12 8.15 -18.80 9.06
C GLU A 12 8.54 -17.32 9.18
N ILE A 13 7.56 -16.41 9.03
CA ILE A 13 7.77 -14.97 9.20
C ILE A 13 8.25 -14.66 10.62
N SER A 14 9.27 -13.82 10.78
CA SER A 14 9.74 -13.32 12.07
C SER A 14 9.26 -11.88 12.33
N ARG A 15 9.28 -11.46 13.62
CA ARG A 15 8.98 -10.04 13.96
C ARG A 15 9.97 -9.08 13.31
N ASP A 16 11.25 -9.45 13.20
CA ASP A 16 12.27 -8.64 12.52
C ASP A 16 11.95 -8.51 11.03
N ARG A 17 11.59 -9.60 10.37
CA ARG A 17 11.20 -9.57 8.97
C ARG A 17 9.92 -8.79 8.74
N LEU A 18 8.94 -8.91 9.64
CA LEU A 18 7.72 -8.10 9.57
C LEU A 18 8.04 -6.59 9.64
N ALA A 19 8.93 -6.19 10.56
CA ALA A 19 9.34 -4.78 10.69
C ALA A 19 10.06 -4.25 9.44
N GLU A 20 10.91 -5.07 8.79
CA GLU A 20 11.53 -4.71 7.51
C GLU A 20 10.48 -4.48 6.42
N LEU A 21 9.51 -5.37 6.31
CA LEU A 21 8.42 -5.28 5.34
C LEU A 21 7.51 -4.07 5.60
N LEU A 22 7.21 -3.77 6.87
CA LEU A 22 6.48 -2.55 7.25
C LEU A 22 7.27 -1.28 6.92
N ASN A 23 8.60 -1.30 6.98
CA ASN A 23 9.43 -0.19 6.54
C ASN A 23 9.38 0.02 5.02
N GLU A 24 9.27 -1.06 4.24
CA GLU A 24 8.99 -0.95 2.80
C GLU A 24 7.62 -0.30 2.54
N ASP A 25 6.60 -0.72 3.30
CA ASP A 25 5.26 -0.16 3.21
C ASP A 25 5.27 1.32 3.63
N LEU A 26 5.95 1.69 4.74
CA LEU A 26 6.08 3.08 5.18
C LEU A 26 6.72 3.99 4.10
N SER A 27 7.73 3.50 3.41
CA SER A 27 8.35 4.23 2.29
C SER A 27 7.37 4.45 1.12
N ARG A 28 6.37 3.56 0.95
CA ARG A 28 5.27 3.73 -0.02
C ARG A 28 4.25 4.75 0.45
N GLU A 29 3.90 4.78 1.74
CA GLU A 29 3.03 5.81 2.30
C GLU A 29 3.63 7.21 2.07
N TYR A 30 4.93 7.38 2.32
CA TYR A 30 5.62 8.64 2.02
C TYR A 30 5.59 8.97 0.52
N GLN A 31 5.78 7.99 -0.35
CA GLN A 31 5.63 8.15 -1.80
C GLN A 31 4.23 8.62 -2.16
N ALA A 32 3.19 8.01 -1.60
CA ALA A 32 1.80 8.35 -1.86
C ALA A 32 1.46 9.76 -1.37
N ILE A 33 1.91 10.15 -0.17
CA ILE A 33 1.75 11.52 0.34
C ILE A 33 2.31 12.54 -0.67
N ILE A 34 3.55 12.34 -1.12
CA ILE A 34 4.19 13.26 -2.06
C ILE A 34 3.45 13.28 -3.40
N ALA A 35 3.08 12.12 -3.93
CA ALA A 35 2.36 12.00 -5.18
C ALA A 35 1.02 12.72 -5.13
N TYR A 36 0.19 12.46 -4.12
CA TYR A 36 -1.10 13.10 -3.94
C TYR A 36 -1.01 14.61 -3.72
N VAL A 37 -0.02 15.07 -2.93
CA VAL A 37 0.22 16.51 -2.77
C VAL A 37 0.56 17.16 -4.10
N VAL A 38 1.48 16.58 -4.88
CA VAL A 38 1.92 17.16 -6.15
C VAL A 38 0.81 17.08 -7.20
N TYR A 39 0.19 15.90 -7.38
CA TYR A 39 -0.80 15.68 -8.42
C TYR A 39 -2.07 16.50 -8.19
N SER A 40 -2.53 16.62 -6.94
CA SER A 40 -3.69 17.47 -6.61
C SER A 40 -3.54 18.91 -7.05
N GLN A 41 -2.29 19.42 -7.10
CA GLN A 41 -2.02 20.82 -7.49
C GLN A 41 -1.73 21.00 -8.98
N VAL A 42 -1.26 19.96 -9.68
CA VAL A 42 -0.85 20.09 -11.09
C VAL A 42 -1.83 19.47 -12.08
N LEU A 43 -2.83 18.70 -11.63
CA LEU A 43 -3.92 18.23 -12.49
C LEU A 43 -4.65 19.42 -13.08
N SER A 44 -4.77 19.44 -14.41
CA SER A 44 -5.36 20.57 -15.16
C SER A 44 -6.43 20.06 -16.12
N GLY A 45 -7.58 20.71 -16.09
CA GLY A 45 -8.77 20.39 -16.88
C GLY A 45 -10.00 20.32 -15.99
N ALA A 46 -11.15 20.77 -16.52
CA ALA A 46 -12.40 20.79 -15.76
C ALA A 46 -12.84 19.40 -15.30
N GLU A 47 -12.52 18.39 -16.10
CA GLU A 47 -12.80 16.97 -15.81
C GLU A 47 -12.01 16.40 -14.64
N TYR A 48 -10.95 17.10 -14.18
CA TYR A 48 -10.10 16.63 -13.08
C TYR A 48 -10.32 17.38 -11.76
N MET A 49 -11.22 18.38 -11.73
CA MET A 49 -11.39 19.21 -10.53
C MET A 49 -11.82 18.40 -9.31
N ASP A 50 -12.77 17.49 -9.48
CA ASP A 50 -13.27 16.68 -8.37
C ASP A 50 -12.21 15.70 -7.86
N ILE A 51 -11.50 15.01 -8.76
CA ILE A 51 -10.45 14.10 -8.34
C ILE A 51 -9.26 14.84 -7.71
N ALA A 52 -8.89 16.02 -8.21
CA ALA A 52 -7.84 16.82 -7.60
C ALA A 52 -8.16 17.17 -6.13
N ALA A 53 -9.41 17.56 -5.85
CA ALA A 53 -9.87 17.79 -4.48
C ALA A 53 -9.84 16.51 -3.64
N GLN A 54 -10.21 15.37 -4.22
CA GLN A 54 -10.17 14.07 -3.54
C GLN A 54 -8.73 13.65 -3.22
N LEU A 55 -7.75 13.90 -4.11
CA LEU A 55 -6.34 13.60 -3.84
C LEU A 55 -5.76 14.38 -2.64
N GLU A 56 -6.26 15.59 -2.36
CA GLU A 56 -5.88 16.31 -1.13
C GLU A 56 -6.37 15.59 0.13
N ILE A 57 -7.54 14.97 0.06
CA ILE A 57 -8.07 14.16 1.16
C ILE A 57 -7.23 12.89 1.32
N HIS A 58 -6.93 12.20 0.21
CA HIS A 58 -6.06 11.02 0.20
C HIS A 58 -4.69 11.33 0.83
N ALA A 59 -4.06 12.46 0.47
CA ALA A 59 -2.76 12.85 1.05
C ALA A 59 -2.79 12.91 2.59
N LYS A 60 -3.89 13.35 3.18
CA LYS A 60 -4.07 13.40 4.65
C LYS A 60 -4.26 12.01 5.23
N GLN A 61 -5.00 11.15 4.54
CA GLN A 61 -5.21 9.75 4.94
C GLN A 61 -3.89 8.97 4.90
N GLU A 62 -3.06 9.17 3.87
CA GLU A 62 -1.72 8.56 3.79
C GLU A 62 -0.80 9.02 4.94
N LEU A 63 -0.92 10.27 5.38
CA LEU A 63 -0.19 10.71 6.57
C LEU A 63 -0.63 9.95 7.83
N ASP A 64 -1.93 9.71 7.99
CA ASP A 64 -2.47 8.92 9.09
C ASP A 64 -1.98 7.47 9.00
N HIS A 65 -1.95 6.87 7.80
CA HIS A 65 -1.38 5.53 7.57
C HIS A 65 0.10 5.48 7.95
N ALA A 66 0.89 6.47 7.51
CA ALA A 66 2.31 6.56 7.85
C ALA A 66 2.55 6.64 9.37
N LEU A 67 1.72 7.39 10.10
CA LEU A 67 1.79 7.48 11.56
C LEU A 67 1.47 6.13 12.23
N ILE A 68 0.44 5.43 11.76
CA ILE A 68 0.08 4.10 12.27
C ILE A 68 1.22 3.11 12.03
N ILE A 69 1.73 3.02 10.80
CA ILE A 69 2.79 2.07 10.43
C ILE A 69 4.09 2.38 11.18
N SER A 70 4.48 3.66 11.27
CA SER A 70 5.67 4.07 12.03
C SER A 70 5.59 3.62 13.50
N ARG A 71 4.41 3.79 14.13
CA ARG A 71 4.18 3.36 15.50
C ARG A 71 4.33 1.84 15.67
N GLN A 72 3.88 1.05 14.69
CA GLN A 72 4.00 -0.40 14.74
C GLN A 72 5.45 -0.86 14.53
N ILE A 73 6.22 -0.18 13.68
CA ILE A 73 7.64 -0.46 13.48
C ILE A 73 8.42 -0.20 14.79
N ASP A 74 8.16 0.93 15.46
CA ASP A 74 8.75 1.25 16.77
C ASP A 74 8.37 0.21 17.83
N TYR A 75 7.11 -0.21 17.88
CA TYR A 75 6.63 -1.28 18.75
C TYR A 75 7.37 -2.60 18.51
N LEU A 76 7.76 -2.90 17.28
CA LEU A 76 8.59 -4.06 16.93
C LEU A 76 10.08 -3.85 17.27
N GLY A 77 10.47 -2.70 17.82
CA GLY A 77 11.84 -2.39 18.23
C GLY A 77 12.77 -1.98 17.10
N LYS A 78 12.21 -1.47 15.98
CA LYS A 78 13.00 -1.00 14.83
C LYS A 78 12.77 0.48 14.57
N MET A 79 13.74 1.11 13.89
CA MET A 79 13.63 2.49 13.47
C MET A 79 12.73 2.59 12.23
N PRO A 80 11.69 3.45 12.25
CA PRO A 80 10.89 3.74 11.06
C PRO A 80 11.72 4.36 9.92
N ALA A 81 11.39 3.99 8.69
CA ALA A 81 12.03 4.54 7.49
C ALA A 81 11.86 6.06 7.41
N VAL A 82 12.83 6.73 6.81
CA VAL A 82 12.85 8.20 6.63
C VAL A 82 12.90 8.59 5.15
N THR A 83 12.85 7.64 4.22
CA THR A 83 13.03 7.86 2.79
C THR A 83 11.82 7.34 2.03
N PRO A 84 11.17 8.16 1.18
CA PRO A 84 10.08 7.70 0.32
C PRO A 84 10.60 6.83 -0.83
N LYS A 85 9.73 6.00 -1.41
CA LYS A 85 9.93 5.46 -2.75
C LYS A 85 9.88 6.60 -3.78
N PRO A 86 10.53 6.47 -4.95
CA PRO A 86 10.54 7.51 -5.98
C PRO A 86 9.15 7.84 -6.50
N VAL A 87 8.84 9.13 -6.65
CA VAL A 87 7.59 9.63 -7.23
C VAL A 87 7.81 9.92 -8.71
N ARG A 88 6.93 9.40 -9.56
CA ARG A 88 6.91 9.68 -10.99
C ARG A 88 6.09 10.94 -11.26
N THR A 89 6.47 11.71 -12.27
CA THR A 89 5.71 12.87 -12.75
C THR A 89 5.43 12.75 -14.24
N SER A 90 4.36 13.39 -14.70
CA SER A 90 3.99 13.48 -16.12
C SER A 90 3.29 14.81 -16.39
N LYS A 91 3.25 15.22 -17.64
CA LYS A 91 2.40 16.32 -18.10
C LYS A 91 0.96 15.87 -18.38
N SER A 92 0.72 14.57 -18.43
CA SER A 92 -0.58 13.97 -18.66
C SER A 92 -1.29 13.72 -17.33
N PRO A 93 -2.45 14.32 -17.07
CA PRO A 93 -3.28 13.99 -15.90
C PRO A 93 -3.59 12.49 -15.79
N LYS A 94 -3.92 11.85 -16.90
CA LYS A 94 -4.24 10.41 -16.92
C LYS A 94 -3.05 9.54 -16.52
N ASP A 95 -1.83 9.92 -16.90
CA ASP A 95 -0.64 9.18 -16.50
C ASP A 95 -0.43 9.28 -14.98
N MET A 96 -0.58 10.46 -14.40
CA MET A 96 -0.44 10.68 -12.95
C MET A 96 -1.47 9.87 -12.16
N LEU A 97 -2.74 9.91 -12.57
CA LEU A 97 -3.80 9.09 -11.95
C LEU A 97 -3.52 7.58 -12.11
N ARG A 98 -2.92 7.16 -13.22
CA ARG A 98 -2.54 5.76 -13.44
C ARG A 98 -1.35 5.35 -12.57
N PHE A 99 -0.38 6.23 -12.37
CA PHE A 99 0.73 5.98 -11.44
C PHE A 99 0.22 5.75 -10.01
N ASP A 100 -0.74 6.57 -9.55
CA ASP A 100 -1.35 6.38 -8.24
C ASP A 100 -2.14 5.07 -8.18
N LEU A 101 -2.98 4.77 -9.17
CA LEU A 101 -3.73 3.51 -9.20
C LEU A 101 -2.81 2.27 -9.18
N ASP A 102 -1.69 2.31 -9.89
CA ASP A 102 -0.70 1.23 -9.86
C ASP A 102 -0.08 1.07 -8.47
N ASN A 103 0.22 2.19 -7.81
CA ASN A 103 0.74 2.20 -6.44
C ASN A 103 -0.28 1.64 -5.44
N GLU A 104 -1.55 2.07 -5.52
CA GLU A 104 -2.63 1.56 -4.66
C GLU A 104 -2.85 0.05 -4.85
N ASN A 105 -2.82 -0.42 -6.09
CA ASN A 105 -2.94 -1.84 -6.37
C ASN A 105 -1.82 -2.67 -5.71
N GLU A 106 -0.61 -2.14 -5.69
CA GLU A 106 0.53 -2.79 -5.02
C GLU A 106 0.41 -2.70 -3.50
N THR A 107 0.03 -1.55 -2.96
CA THR A 107 -0.19 -1.31 -1.53
C THR A 107 -1.27 -2.25 -0.98
N ILE A 108 -2.40 -2.40 -1.67
CA ILE A 108 -3.48 -3.32 -1.29
C ILE A 108 -2.95 -4.77 -1.21
N ARG A 109 -2.17 -5.23 -2.19
CA ARG A 109 -1.57 -6.59 -2.15
C ARG A 109 -0.64 -6.74 -0.95
N ASN A 110 0.22 -5.76 -0.72
CA ASN A 110 1.16 -5.78 0.40
C ASN A 110 0.43 -5.85 1.73
N TYR A 111 -0.58 -5.02 1.97
CA TYR A 111 -1.32 -5.03 3.23
C TYR A 111 -2.12 -6.32 3.45
N ARG A 112 -2.65 -6.94 2.40
CA ARG A 112 -3.23 -8.29 2.51
C ARG A 112 -2.22 -9.30 3.04
N ASP A 113 -0.98 -9.25 2.57
CA ASP A 113 0.09 -10.12 3.05
C ASP A 113 0.53 -9.76 4.47
N ARG A 114 0.63 -8.45 4.81
CA ARG A 114 0.96 -8.00 6.17
C ARG A 114 -0.05 -8.48 7.20
N ILE A 115 -1.34 -8.42 6.88
CA ILE A 115 -2.40 -8.93 7.76
C ILE A 115 -2.16 -10.41 8.08
N ARG A 116 -1.94 -11.25 7.06
CA ARG A 116 -1.66 -12.69 7.27
C ARG A 116 -0.40 -12.92 8.09
N GLN A 117 0.65 -12.14 7.85
CA GLN A 117 1.92 -12.22 8.57
C GLN A 117 1.77 -11.79 10.03
N CYS A 118 1.04 -10.73 10.31
CA CYS A 118 0.72 -10.30 11.66
C CYS A 118 -0.07 -11.38 12.42
N GLU A 119 -1.09 -11.96 11.81
CA GLU A 119 -1.89 -13.03 12.42
C GLU A 119 -1.05 -14.28 12.70
N ALA A 120 -0.17 -14.67 11.78
CA ALA A 120 0.74 -15.79 11.98
C ALA A 120 1.71 -15.60 13.17
N LEU A 121 2.03 -14.35 13.51
CA LEU A 121 2.86 -13.99 14.68
C LEU A 121 2.04 -13.72 15.95
N GLY A 122 0.69 -13.77 15.90
CA GLY A 122 -0.17 -13.39 17.01
C GLY A 122 -0.29 -11.88 17.23
N GLU A 123 0.17 -11.07 16.28
CA GLU A 123 0.08 -9.60 16.31
C GLU A 123 -1.30 -9.11 15.84
N PHE A 124 -2.37 -9.58 16.53
CA PHE A 124 -3.75 -9.32 16.12
C PHE A 124 -4.15 -7.84 16.17
N ALA A 125 -3.65 -7.08 17.15
CA ALA A 125 -3.93 -5.64 17.24
C ALA A 125 -3.31 -4.88 16.06
N MET A 126 -2.11 -5.25 15.64
CA MET A 126 -1.45 -4.71 14.46
C MET A 126 -2.20 -5.09 13.18
N ALA A 127 -2.62 -6.35 13.05
CA ALA A 127 -3.43 -6.82 11.93
C ALA A 127 -4.72 -6.01 11.80
N GLU A 128 -5.39 -5.67 12.91
CA GLU A 128 -6.61 -4.86 12.89
C GLU A 128 -6.36 -3.44 12.39
N GLN A 129 -5.28 -2.78 12.82
CA GLN A 129 -4.93 -1.46 12.33
C GLN A 129 -4.61 -1.48 10.83
N ILE A 130 -3.90 -2.50 10.35
CA ILE A 130 -3.62 -2.65 8.91
C ILE A 130 -4.90 -2.92 8.11
N ARG A 131 -5.90 -3.63 8.67
CA ARG A 131 -7.21 -3.78 8.02
C ARG A 131 -7.93 -2.45 7.84
N GLN A 132 -7.85 -1.55 8.81
CA GLN A 132 -8.44 -0.21 8.69
C GLN A 132 -7.76 0.62 7.60
N ILE A 133 -6.42 0.55 7.51
CA ILE A 133 -5.69 1.14 6.39
C ILE A 133 -6.16 0.52 5.06
N LEU A 134 -6.19 -0.80 4.96
CA LEU A 134 -6.59 -1.51 3.73
C LEU A 134 -7.99 -1.12 3.24
N MET A 135 -8.93 -0.80 4.14
CA MET A 135 -10.25 -0.30 3.75
C MET A 135 -10.14 1.05 3.02
N GLN A 136 -9.32 1.97 3.52
CA GLN A 136 -9.12 3.28 2.88
C GLN A 136 -8.35 3.16 1.56
N GLU A 137 -7.35 2.28 1.47
CA GLU A 137 -6.64 2.00 0.21
C GLU A 137 -7.57 1.46 -0.87
N GLN A 138 -8.57 0.66 -0.49
CA GLN A 138 -9.59 0.21 -1.43
C GLN A 138 -10.48 1.37 -1.90
N ASP A 139 -10.81 2.33 -1.03
CA ASP A 139 -11.54 3.53 -1.41
C ASP A 139 -10.71 4.40 -2.37
N HIS A 140 -9.40 4.58 -2.11
CA HIS A 140 -8.47 5.26 -3.04
C HIS A 140 -8.44 4.59 -4.41
N GLN A 141 -8.37 3.26 -4.45
CA GLN A 141 -8.41 2.49 -5.69
C GLN A 141 -9.70 2.74 -6.48
N ILE A 142 -10.85 2.76 -5.80
CA ILE A 142 -12.16 3.01 -6.42
C ILE A 142 -12.22 4.42 -7.00
N ASP A 143 -11.78 5.43 -6.25
CA ASP A 143 -11.80 6.83 -6.67
C ASP A 143 -10.92 7.04 -7.91
N LEU A 144 -9.71 6.47 -7.91
CA LEU A 144 -8.78 6.57 -9.04
C LEU A 144 -9.27 5.83 -10.29
N ALA A 145 -9.84 4.63 -10.12
CA ALA A 145 -10.44 3.89 -11.23
C ALA A 145 -11.64 4.65 -11.83
N THR A 146 -12.47 5.24 -10.96
CA THR A 146 -13.61 6.08 -11.38
C THR A 146 -13.13 7.30 -12.16
N ALA A 147 -12.13 8.02 -11.67
CA ALA A 147 -11.56 9.18 -12.34
C ALA A 147 -10.93 8.84 -13.71
N LEU A 148 -10.39 7.64 -13.85
CA LEU A 148 -9.84 7.11 -15.10
C LEU A 148 -10.92 6.55 -16.04
N GLY A 149 -12.17 6.41 -15.60
CA GLY A 149 -13.26 5.82 -16.38
C GLY A 149 -13.04 4.34 -16.69
N ILE A 150 -12.44 3.59 -15.76
CA ILE A 150 -12.18 2.15 -15.90
C ILE A 150 -12.83 1.37 -14.77
N GLU A 151 -12.98 0.05 -14.98
CA GLU A 151 -13.39 -0.85 -13.89
C GLU A 151 -12.29 -0.95 -12.83
N VAL A 152 -12.72 -1.09 -11.58
CA VAL A 152 -11.77 -1.31 -10.46
C VAL A 152 -10.99 -2.60 -10.72
N PRO A 153 -9.64 -2.58 -10.67
CA PRO A 153 -8.84 -3.77 -10.91
C PRO A 153 -9.14 -4.89 -9.91
N ASP A 154 -9.38 -6.09 -10.42
CA ASP A 154 -9.52 -7.29 -9.58
C ASP A 154 -8.13 -7.77 -9.13
N LEU A 155 -7.87 -7.64 -7.84
CA LEU A 155 -6.62 -8.05 -7.20
C LEU A 155 -6.71 -9.41 -6.51
N SER A 156 -7.82 -10.14 -6.65
CA SER A 156 -8.02 -11.46 -6.04
C SER A 156 -7.23 -12.57 -6.76
N ALA A 157 -6.95 -12.40 -8.06
CA ALA A 157 -6.18 -13.35 -8.85
C ALA A 157 -4.68 -13.07 -8.72
N GLY A 158 -3.92 -14.07 -8.26
CA GLY A 158 -2.46 -14.04 -8.30
C GLY A 158 -1.94 -13.95 -9.77
N PRO A 159 -0.65 -13.63 -9.97
CA PRO A 159 -0.06 -13.39 -11.28
C PRO A 159 -0.20 -14.55 -12.28
N HIS A 160 -0.53 -15.76 -11.84
CA HIS A 160 -0.70 -16.94 -12.69
C HIS A 160 -2.09 -17.11 -13.32
N THR A 161 -3.11 -16.36 -12.88
CA THR A 161 -4.50 -16.53 -13.38
C THR A 161 -4.81 -15.67 -14.60
N ARG A 162 -3.95 -14.71 -14.94
CA ARG A 162 -4.16 -13.81 -16.10
C ARG A 162 -3.99 -14.51 -17.46
N ALA A 163 -3.25 -15.62 -17.49
CA ALA A 163 -2.98 -16.36 -18.74
C ALA A 163 -4.16 -17.19 -19.26
N LEU A 164 -5.15 -17.51 -18.43
CA LEU A 164 -6.29 -18.37 -18.79
C LEU A 164 -7.52 -17.62 -19.30
N ARG A 165 -7.65 -16.31 -19.04
CA ARG A 165 -8.79 -15.49 -19.52
C ARG A 165 -8.59 -14.89 -20.92
N ALA A 166 -7.36 -14.87 -21.45
CA ALA A 166 -7.05 -14.33 -22.79
C ALA A 166 -7.28 -15.32 -23.95
N ARG A 167 -7.85 -16.51 -23.68
CA ARG A 167 -8.11 -17.56 -24.69
C ARG A 167 -9.57 -18.01 -24.75
N ARG A 168 -10.51 -17.09 -24.51
CA ARG A 168 -11.92 -17.34 -24.84
C ARG A 168 -12.50 -16.21 -25.67
#